data_3765d7a002f4701c6db855c86241daa6
#
_entry.id   3765d7a002f4701c6db855c86241daa6
#
_cell.length_a   1.000
_cell.length_b   1.000
_cell.length_c   1.000
_cell.angle_alpha   90.00
_cell.angle_beta   90.00
_cell.angle_gamma   90.00
#
_symmetry.space_group_name_H-M   'P 1'
#
loop_
_entity.id
_entity.type
_entity.pdbx_description
1 polymer ?
#
loop_
_entity_poly.entity_id
_entity_poly.type
_entity_poly.pdbx_seq_one_letter_code
_entity_poly.pdbx_strand_id
1 'polypeptide(L)'
;VSKLKSYNSNNTDKNYEITINSIYNKEIVAKDTTGAATEYKIIVSVNFKIIGSKLNKDLNFTEDFNMKSLSDKLEENDYEKNIKSTLINSITRKLILELSKNND
;
A
#
# COMPACT_ATOMS: atom_id res chain seq x y z
N VAL A 1 8.19 -1.01 -4.93
CA VAL A 1 9.50 -0.98 -4.33
C VAL A 1 10.55 -0.50 -5.31
N SER A 2 10.53 -1.02 -6.53
CA SER A 2 11.50 -0.61 -7.54
C SER A 2 11.43 0.88 -7.86
N LYS A 3 10.25 1.47 -7.82
CA LYS A 3 10.08 2.90 -8.06
C LYS A 3 10.82 3.73 -7.01
N LEU A 4 10.75 3.31 -5.77
CA LEU A 4 11.42 4.03 -4.69
C LEU A 4 12.93 3.88 -4.78
N LYS A 5 13.41 2.71 -5.16
CA LYS A 5 14.84 2.50 -5.37
C LYS A 5 15.38 3.38 -6.49
N SER A 6 14.65 3.47 -7.60
CA SER A 6 15.05 4.34 -8.71
C SER A 6 15.09 5.79 -8.29
N TYR A 7 14.08 6.23 -7.55
CA TYR A 7 14.01 7.59 -7.07
C TYR A 7 15.19 7.91 -6.16
N ASN A 8 15.51 6.98 -5.27
CA ASN A 8 16.59 7.16 -4.32
C ASN A 8 17.96 7.14 -5.00
N SER A 9 18.14 6.28 -5.97
CA SER A 9 19.44 6.13 -6.63
C SER A 9 19.85 7.34 -7.44
N ASN A 10 18.91 8.22 -7.78
CA ASN A 10 19.22 9.44 -8.50
C ASN A 10 19.88 10.50 -7.65
N ASN A 11 19.96 10.29 -6.35
CA ASN A 11 20.55 11.23 -5.42
C ASN A 11 21.85 10.67 -4.88
N THR A 12 22.93 10.87 -5.62
CA THR A 12 24.23 10.26 -5.28
C THR A 12 24.93 10.94 -4.12
N ASP A 13 24.55 12.17 -3.80
CA ASP A 13 25.22 12.93 -2.74
C ASP A 13 24.67 12.64 -1.35
N LYS A 14 23.57 11.91 -1.29
CA LYS A 14 22.92 11.61 -0.01
C LYS A 14 22.62 10.13 0.07
N ASN A 15 23.12 9.52 1.10
CA ASN A 15 22.85 8.10 1.33
C ASN A 15 21.64 7.97 2.26
N TYR A 16 20.56 7.45 1.70
CA TYR A 16 19.37 7.16 2.47
C TYR A 16 19.15 5.66 2.48
N GLU A 17 18.78 5.16 3.62
CA GLU A 17 18.26 3.80 3.73
C GLU A 17 16.76 3.87 3.84
N ILE A 18 16.07 3.14 2.98
CA ILE A 18 14.63 3.08 3.00
C ILE A 18 14.22 1.63 3.28
N THR A 19 13.55 1.44 4.39
CA THR A 19 13.01 0.14 4.75
C THR A 19 11.50 0.17 4.56
N ILE A 20 10.97 -0.78 3.81
CA ILE A 20 9.56 -0.83 3.47
C ILE A 20 8.97 -2.12 4.02
N ASN A 21 7.97 -1.97 4.87
CA ASN A 21 7.20 -3.10 5.39
C ASN A 21 5.76 -2.93 4.96
N SER A 22 5.19 -3.97 4.35
CA SER A 22 3.81 -3.92 3.93
C SER A 22 3.02 -5.06 4.55
N ILE A 23 1.78 -4.79 4.89
CA ILE A 23 0.86 -5.76 5.45
C ILE A 23 -0.41 -5.72 4.63
N TYR A 24 -0.88 -6.90 4.26
CA TYR A 24 -2.11 -7.05 3.52
C TYR A 24 -3.08 -7.88 4.34
N ASN A 25 -4.30 -7.37 4.52
CA ASN A 25 -5.35 -8.08 5.24
C ASN A 25 -6.63 -8.11 4.40
N LYS A 26 -7.33 -9.23 4.51
CA LYS A 26 -8.64 -9.39 3.89
C LYS A 26 -9.58 -9.90 4.96
N GLU A 27 -10.59 -9.09 5.29
CA GLU A 27 -11.54 -9.40 6.35
C GLU A 27 -12.93 -9.61 5.78
N ILE A 28 -13.67 -10.53 6.35
CA ILE A 28 -15.07 -10.73 5.98
C ILE A 28 -15.90 -9.72 6.77
N VAL A 29 -16.65 -8.86 6.06
CA VAL A 29 -17.48 -7.84 6.71
C VAL A 29 -18.97 -8.11 6.59
N ALA A 30 -19.36 -9.01 5.69
CA ALA A 30 -20.78 -9.40 5.55
C ALA A 30 -20.89 -10.83 5.06
N LYS A 31 -21.91 -11.51 5.53
CA LYS A 31 -22.22 -12.89 5.14
C LYS A 31 -23.70 -13.02 4.81
N ASP A 32 -24.03 -13.98 3.96
CA ASP A 32 -25.43 -14.29 3.68
C ASP A 32 -25.97 -15.27 4.72
N THR A 33 -27.22 -15.71 4.52
CA THR A 33 -27.89 -16.58 5.48
C THR A 33 -27.27 -17.98 5.55
N THR A 34 -26.50 -18.39 4.54
CA THR A 34 -25.82 -19.68 4.53
C THR A 34 -24.42 -19.59 5.17
N GLY A 35 -23.97 -18.40 5.55
CA GLY A 35 -22.65 -18.20 6.12
C GLY A 35 -21.57 -17.91 5.10
N ALA A 36 -21.92 -17.82 3.82
CA ALA A 36 -20.94 -17.47 2.79
C ALA A 36 -20.66 -15.98 2.80
N ALA A 37 -19.39 -15.61 2.61
CA ALA A 37 -19.00 -14.21 2.59
C ALA A 37 -19.59 -13.50 1.38
N THR A 38 -20.19 -12.33 1.61
CA THR A 38 -20.76 -11.51 0.53
C THR A 38 -19.97 -10.23 0.33
N GLU A 39 -19.19 -9.83 1.33
CA GLU A 39 -18.39 -8.63 1.22
C GLU A 39 -17.13 -8.78 2.05
N TYR A 40 -16.02 -8.27 1.51
CA TYR A 40 -14.72 -8.27 2.17
C TYR A 40 -14.20 -6.85 2.29
N LYS A 41 -13.37 -6.64 3.30
CA LYS A 41 -12.61 -5.40 3.42
C LYS A 41 -11.15 -5.73 3.12
N ILE A 42 -10.61 -5.08 2.10
CA ILE A 42 -9.21 -5.22 1.71
C ILE A 42 -8.45 -4.07 2.34
N ILE A 43 -7.43 -4.38 3.12
CA ILE A 43 -6.65 -3.37 3.85
C ILE A 43 -5.19 -3.54 3.47
N VAL A 44 -4.57 -2.46 3.04
CA VAL A 44 -3.13 -2.42 2.75
C VAL A 44 -2.51 -1.37 3.64
N SER A 45 -1.53 -1.77 4.43
CA SER A 45 -0.76 -0.86 5.28
C SER A 45 0.70 -0.94 4.89
N VAL A 46 1.34 0.20 4.73
CA VAL A 46 2.75 0.26 4.37
C VAL A 46 3.47 1.20 5.31
N ASN A 47 4.56 0.71 5.87
CA ASN A 47 5.42 1.50 6.72
C ASN A 47 6.73 1.78 5.99
N PHE A 48 7.13 3.04 5.95
CA PHE A 48 8.38 3.46 5.34
C PHE A 48 9.27 4.06 6.42
N LYS A 49 10.43 3.48 6.61
CA LYS A 49 11.46 4.05 7.48
C LYS A 49 12.57 4.61 6.60
N ILE A 50 12.82 5.90 6.71
CA ILE A 50 13.80 6.59 5.91
C ILE A 50 14.87 7.14 6.85
N ILE A 51 16.09 6.65 6.71
CA ILE A 51 17.21 7.05 7.55
C ILE A 51 18.31 7.64 6.68
N GLY A 52 18.70 8.87 6.98
CA GLY A 52 19.80 9.54 6.31
C GLY A 52 20.63 10.27 7.33
N SER A 53 21.67 10.98 6.84
CA SER A 53 22.59 11.66 7.75
C SER A 53 21.90 12.73 8.60
N LYS A 54 20.89 13.39 8.05
CA LYS A 54 20.13 14.42 8.75
C LYS A 54 18.64 14.20 8.73
N LEU A 55 18.21 13.04 8.24
CA LEU A 55 16.79 12.73 8.09
C LEU A 55 16.50 11.39 8.73
N ASN A 56 15.49 11.39 9.58
CA ASN A 56 15.01 10.16 10.19
C ASN A 56 13.50 10.25 10.21
N LYS A 57 12.85 9.52 9.31
CA LYS A 57 11.41 9.56 9.18
C LYS A 57 10.80 8.17 9.25
N ASP A 58 9.65 8.11 9.86
CA ASP A 58 8.86 6.90 9.95
C ASP A 58 7.45 7.25 9.50
N LEU A 59 7.06 6.77 8.33
CA LEU A 59 5.79 7.11 7.72
C LEU A 59 4.92 5.86 7.61
N ASN A 60 3.66 5.99 7.98
CA ASN A 60 2.69 4.90 7.89
C ASN A 60 1.53 5.35 7.03
N PHE A 61 1.15 4.51 6.08
CA PHE A 61 -0.01 4.74 5.24
C PHE A 61 -0.90 3.51 5.24
N THR A 62 -2.19 3.72 5.37
CA THR A 62 -3.17 2.65 5.32
C THR A 62 -4.30 3.05 4.39
N GLU A 63 -4.64 2.15 3.48
CA GLU A 63 -5.75 2.33 2.56
C GLU A 63 -6.62 1.09 2.60
N ASP A 64 -7.92 1.28 2.43
CA ASP A 64 -8.81 0.13 2.39
C ASP A 64 -9.87 0.29 1.32
N PHE A 65 -10.53 -0.82 1.02
CA PHE A 65 -11.59 -0.85 0.02
C PHE A 65 -12.52 -2.01 0.34
N ASN A 66 -13.83 -1.76 0.28
CA ASN A 66 -14.81 -2.82 0.46
C ASN A 66 -15.09 -3.47 -0.89
N MET A 67 -14.84 -4.76 -0.95
CA MET A 67 -14.99 -5.55 -2.17
C MET A 67 -16.14 -6.51 -2.02
N LYS A 68 -17.07 -6.50 -2.97
CA LYS A 68 -18.15 -7.47 -2.98
C LYS A 68 -17.68 -8.78 -3.56
N SER A 69 -18.15 -9.89 -2.99
CA SER A 69 -17.80 -11.19 -3.52
C SER A 69 -18.48 -11.38 -4.87
N LEU A 70 -17.82 -12.13 -5.75
CA LEU A 70 -18.34 -12.44 -7.06
C LEU A 70 -18.54 -13.94 -7.17
N SER A 71 -19.52 -14.36 -7.99
CA SER A 71 -19.80 -15.78 -8.17
C SER A 71 -18.68 -16.49 -8.92
N ASP A 72 -18.01 -15.78 -9.85
CA ASP A 72 -16.88 -16.32 -10.59
C ASP A 72 -15.59 -16.03 -9.80
N LYS A 73 -14.92 -17.09 -9.36
CA LYS A 73 -13.74 -16.94 -8.51
C LYS A 73 -12.54 -16.38 -9.26
N LEU A 74 -12.43 -16.65 -10.55
CA LEU A 74 -11.36 -16.05 -11.34
C LEU A 74 -11.54 -14.56 -11.46
N GLU A 75 -12.77 -14.11 -11.74
CA GLU A 75 -13.06 -12.68 -11.79
C GLU A 75 -12.83 -12.02 -10.43
N GLU A 76 -13.22 -12.71 -9.35
CA GLU A 76 -13.01 -12.17 -8.01
C GLU A 76 -11.53 -12.00 -7.71
N ASN A 77 -10.70 -12.98 -8.08
CA ASN A 77 -9.25 -12.88 -7.87
C ASN A 77 -8.64 -11.73 -8.66
N ASP A 78 -9.06 -11.56 -9.92
CA ASP A 78 -8.57 -10.46 -10.75
C ASP A 78 -9.00 -9.12 -10.18
N TYR A 79 -10.24 -9.03 -9.71
CA TYR A 79 -10.76 -7.83 -9.08
C TYR A 79 -9.95 -7.49 -7.83
N GLU A 80 -9.66 -8.48 -7.00
CA GLU A 80 -8.86 -8.26 -5.80
C GLU A 80 -7.46 -7.76 -6.12
N LYS A 81 -6.82 -8.33 -7.15
CA LYS A 81 -5.50 -7.88 -7.57
C LYS A 81 -5.52 -6.43 -8.03
N ASN A 82 -6.57 -6.04 -8.76
CA ASN A 82 -6.71 -4.67 -9.22
C ASN A 82 -6.90 -3.70 -8.05
N ILE A 83 -7.68 -4.11 -7.06
CA ILE A 83 -7.87 -3.30 -5.85
C ILE A 83 -6.55 -3.11 -5.13
N LYS A 84 -5.78 -4.18 -4.94
CA LYS A 84 -4.47 -4.10 -4.27
C LYS A 84 -3.54 -3.15 -5.01
N SER A 85 -3.48 -3.25 -6.33
CA SER A 85 -2.64 -2.35 -7.13
C SER A 85 -3.07 -0.90 -6.98
N THR A 86 -4.37 -0.65 -6.98
CA THR A 86 -4.90 0.70 -6.82
C THR A 86 -4.55 1.27 -5.45
N LEU A 87 -4.68 0.47 -4.39
CA LEU A 87 -4.36 0.91 -3.04
C LEU A 87 -2.86 1.19 -2.90
N ILE A 88 -2.02 0.33 -3.46
CA ILE A 88 -0.57 0.52 -3.42
C ILE A 88 -0.17 1.77 -4.19
N ASN A 89 -0.77 2.02 -5.34
CA ASN A 89 -0.48 3.22 -6.12
C ASN A 89 -0.89 4.48 -5.36
N SER A 90 -2.02 4.44 -4.66
CA SER A 90 -2.46 5.55 -3.82
C SER A 90 -1.47 5.83 -2.71
N ILE A 91 -1.00 4.79 -2.04
CA ILE A 91 -0.02 4.92 -0.96
C ILE A 91 1.29 5.47 -1.50
N THR A 92 1.74 4.99 -2.66
CA THR A 92 2.97 5.47 -3.28
C THR A 92 2.90 6.96 -3.57
N ARG A 93 1.77 7.42 -4.10
CA ARG A 93 1.57 8.85 -4.38
C ARG A 93 1.63 9.67 -3.10
N LYS A 94 1.01 9.18 -2.04
CA LYS A 94 1.04 9.89 -0.76
C LYS A 94 2.45 9.99 -0.21
N LEU A 95 3.24 8.93 -0.36
CA LEU A 95 4.63 8.93 0.07
C LEU A 95 5.42 9.99 -0.71
N ILE A 96 5.26 10.02 -2.02
CA ILE A 96 5.99 10.98 -2.87
C ILE A 96 5.62 12.41 -2.49
N LEU A 97 4.34 12.68 -2.24
CA LEU A 97 3.91 14.00 -1.80
C LEU A 97 4.52 14.38 -0.47
N GLU A 98 4.60 13.44 0.44
CA GLU A 98 5.18 13.69 1.75
C GLU A 98 6.66 13.99 1.66
N LEU A 99 7.38 13.24 0.82
CA LEU A 99 8.80 13.48 0.60
C LEU A 99 9.05 14.84 -0.07
N SER A 100 8.16 15.24 -0.97
CA SER A 100 8.27 16.54 -1.64
C SER A 100 8.13 17.69 -0.66
N LYS A 101 7.24 17.55 0.33
CA LYS A 101 7.07 18.59 1.34
C LYS A 101 8.33 18.82 2.16
N ASN A 102 9.13 17.78 2.34
CA ASN A 102 10.32 17.84 3.17
C ASN A 102 11.53 18.38 2.44
N ASN A 103 11.44 18.59 1.14
CA ASN A 103 12.52 19.12 0.34
C ASN A 103 12.49 20.64 0.21
N ASP A 104 11.49 21.27 0.78
CA ASP A 104 11.36 22.74 0.72
C ASP A 104 12.19 23.47 1.76
#